data_6a39eeb38ce158c5ee5e4a582be8c37c
#
_entry.id   6a39eeb38ce158c5ee5e4a582be8c37c
#
_cell.length_a   1.000
_cell.length_b   1.000
_cell.length_c   1.000
_cell.angle_alpha   90.00
_cell.angle_beta   90.00
_cell.angle_gamma   90.00
#
_symmetry.space_group_name_H-M   'P 1'
#
loop_
_entity.id
_entity.type
_entity.pdbx_description
1 polymer ?
#
loop_
_entity_poly.entity_id
_entity_poly.type
_entity_poly.pdbx_seq_one_letter_code
_entity_poly.pdbx_strand_id
1 'polypeptide(L)'
;IVAVLTILVLFATGAVGSSIARAKDLVDTAVIALAPAAGWPQQTGITDPDAVAQMSGSFVEMGGDSCVVYSLGGTRLNSIQSGYARPAIAAGKTRFVLYNRSGNELRVESRTQNLYTKTMDSTISLCAVADAGQVAVVTDSTDSVAKLTVYNSSMQQQLVWNLTSEQGTPLRMAFAPDSRRLAVAAVSAVGGQLTTNLYVLPLSQGDPVCLGSENSVPQWMGWMSNGFLLVLYENRAVLYNTSGGSAGERASYDFGGGTLVSVSNT
;
A
#
# COMPACT_ATOMS: atom_id res chain seq x y z
N ILE A 1 -37.18 15.91 7.73
CA ILE A 1 -36.07 16.85 7.42
C ILE A 1 -34.77 16.38 8.06
N VAL A 2 -34.73 16.10 9.37
CA VAL A 2 -33.51 15.63 10.07
C VAL A 2 -32.92 14.36 9.45
N ALA A 3 -33.76 13.36 9.15
CA ALA A 3 -33.30 12.10 8.53
C ALA A 3 -32.67 12.33 7.13
N VAL A 4 -33.25 13.23 6.32
CA VAL A 4 -32.69 13.58 5.00
C VAL A 4 -31.38 14.32 5.13
N LEU A 5 -31.27 15.25 6.08
CA LEU A 5 -30.00 15.95 6.37
C LEU A 5 -28.92 14.99 6.87
N THR A 6 -29.27 14.05 7.75
CA THR A 6 -28.33 13.03 8.23
C THR A 6 -27.83 12.14 7.08
N ILE A 7 -28.71 11.71 6.18
CA ILE A 7 -28.37 10.93 5.00
C ILE A 7 -27.45 11.75 4.08
N LEU A 8 -27.77 13.02 3.82
CA LEU A 8 -26.91 13.90 3.01
C LEU A 8 -25.54 14.11 3.62
N VAL A 9 -25.43 14.30 4.93
CA VAL A 9 -24.15 14.42 5.64
C VAL A 9 -23.35 13.11 5.54
N LEU A 10 -23.99 11.96 5.71
CA LEU A 10 -23.36 10.65 5.57
C LEU A 10 -22.84 10.41 4.14
N PHE A 11 -23.58 10.84 3.11
CA PHE A 11 -23.10 10.81 1.72
C PHE A 11 -21.95 11.78 1.48
N ALA A 12 -22.06 13.01 1.97
CA ALA A 12 -21.03 14.04 1.81
C ALA A 12 -19.71 13.69 2.52
N THR A 13 -19.78 13.00 3.66
CA THR A 13 -18.61 12.52 4.42
C THR A 13 -18.04 11.20 3.89
N GLY A 14 -18.65 10.58 2.88
CA GLY A 14 -18.22 9.28 2.35
C GLY A 14 -18.48 8.09 3.30
N ALA A 15 -19.15 8.32 4.44
CA ALA A 15 -19.42 7.28 5.42
C ALA A 15 -20.33 6.17 4.88
N VAL A 16 -21.30 6.50 4.03
CA VAL A 16 -22.15 5.52 3.34
C VAL A 16 -21.33 4.69 2.36
N GLY A 17 -20.47 5.33 1.55
CA GLY A 17 -19.61 4.64 0.59
C GLY A 17 -18.65 3.68 1.28
N SER A 18 -18.02 4.09 2.38
CA SER A 18 -17.13 3.23 3.15
C SER A 18 -17.84 2.06 3.82
N SER A 19 -19.08 2.24 4.26
CA SER A 19 -19.92 1.17 4.83
C SER A 19 -20.33 0.14 3.77
N ILE A 20 -20.69 0.59 2.58
CA ILE A 20 -21.02 -0.29 1.44
C ILE A 20 -19.76 -1.05 0.99
N ALA A 21 -18.61 -0.37 0.93
CA ALA A 21 -17.35 -0.99 0.56
C ALA A 21 -16.95 -2.11 1.54
N ARG A 22 -17.10 -1.89 2.86
CA ARG A 22 -16.88 -2.92 3.89
C ARG A 22 -17.87 -4.08 3.79
N ALA A 23 -19.15 -3.79 3.52
CA ALA A 23 -20.15 -4.84 3.32
C ALA A 23 -19.80 -5.73 2.12
N LYS A 24 -19.33 -5.15 1.02
CA LYS A 24 -18.83 -5.92 -0.14
C LYS A 24 -17.63 -6.81 0.22
N ASP A 25 -16.67 -6.29 0.98
CA ASP A 25 -15.51 -7.07 1.43
C ASP A 25 -15.89 -8.24 2.35
N LEU A 26 -16.91 -8.07 3.19
CA LEU A 26 -17.45 -9.13 4.04
C LEU A 26 -18.16 -10.23 3.21
N VAL A 27 -18.97 -9.83 2.24
CA VAL A 27 -19.61 -10.78 1.31
C VAL A 27 -18.57 -11.54 0.52
N ASP A 28 -17.58 -10.86 -0.03
CA ASP A 28 -16.46 -11.46 -0.76
C ASP A 28 -15.70 -12.48 0.11
N THR A 29 -15.45 -12.12 1.38
CA THR A 29 -14.81 -13.01 2.36
C THR A 29 -15.66 -14.26 2.64
N ALA A 30 -16.97 -14.11 2.79
CA ALA A 30 -17.89 -15.23 3.02
C ALA A 30 -17.95 -16.16 1.80
N VAL A 31 -18.02 -15.59 0.59
CA VAL A 31 -18.01 -16.36 -0.66
C VAL A 31 -16.74 -17.19 -0.79
N ILE A 32 -15.58 -16.61 -0.49
CA ILE A 32 -14.28 -17.30 -0.56
C ILE A 32 -14.22 -18.42 0.50
N ALA A 33 -14.69 -18.16 1.72
CA ALA A 33 -14.68 -19.15 2.80
C ALA A 33 -15.60 -20.34 2.51
N LEU A 34 -16.67 -20.14 1.75
CA LEU A 34 -17.64 -21.18 1.35
C LEU A 34 -17.28 -21.84 0.00
N ALA A 35 -16.32 -21.30 -0.74
CA ALA A 35 -15.90 -21.85 -2.02
C ALA A 35 -15.28 -23.24 -1.82
N PRO A 36 -15.65 -24.25 -2.61
CA PRO A 36 -15.04 -25.57 -2.51
C PRO A 36 -13.54 -25.46 -2.83
N ALA A 37 -12.71 -26.16 -2.06
CA ALA A 37 -11.28 -26.22 -2.32
C ALA A 37 -11.02 -27.08 -3.58
N ALA A 38 -10.33 -26.50 -4.56
CA ALA A 38 -9.90 -27.22 -5.75
C ALA A 38 -8.64 -28.10 -5.50
N GLY A 39 -7.93 -27.81 -4.41
CA GLY A 39 -6.68 -28.49 -4.05
C GLY A 39 -5.46 -27.95 -4.80
N TRP A 40 -4.28 -28.33 -4.34
CA TRP A 40 -2.99 -28.02 -4.96
C TRP A 40 -2.32 -29.32 -5.45
N PRO A 41 -1.50 -29.31 -6.52
CA PRO A 41 -1.03 -28.13 -7.28
C PRO A 41 -2.04 -27.61 -8.31
N GLN A 42 -1.97 -26.30 -8.62
CA GLN A 42 -2.74 -25.65 -9.68
C GLN A 42 -1.79 -24.99 -10.68
N GLN A 43 -2.15 -25.02 -11.96
CA GLN A 43 -1.45 -24.25 -12.98
C GLN A 43 -2.04 -22.83 -13.02
N THR A 44 -1.26 -21.85 -12.62
CA THR A 44 -1.70 -20.44 -12.58
C THR A 44 -1.75 -19.81 -13.97
N GLY A 45 -0.99 -20.36 -14.92
CA GLY A 45 -0.81 -19.80 -16.26
C GLY A 45 0.28 -18.71 -16.31
N ILE A 46 0.87 -18.38 -15.17
CA ILE A 46 2.01 -17.48 -15.05
C ILE A 46 3.26 -18.32 -14.91
N THR A 47 4.17 -18.23 -15.86
CA THR A 47 5.40 -19.03 -15.89
C THR A 47 6.55 -18.39 -15.14
N ASP A 48 6.56 -17.06 -15.07
CA ASP A 48 7.59 -16.26 -14.40
C ASP A 48 6.91 -15.13 -13.62
N PRO A 49 6.60 -15.35 -12.34
CA PRO A 49 5.91 -14.35 -11.54
C PRO A 49 6.82 -13.18 -11.18
N ASP A 50 6.43 -11.96 -11.55
CA ASP A 50 7.09 -10.72 -11.17
C ASP A 50 6.80 -10.34 -9.71
N ALA A 51 5.62 -10.70 -9.21
CA ALA A 51 5.21 -10.43 -7.84
C ALA A 51 4.14 -11.40 -7.35
N VAL A 52 4.23 -11.73 -6.07
CA VAL A 52 3.20 -12.45 -5.33
C VAL A 52 2.87 -11.66 -4.06
N ALA A 53 1.59 -11.43 -3.80
CA ALA A 53 1.16 -10.76 -2.58
C ALA A 53 0.05 -11.54 -1.88
N GLN A 54 0.22 -11.72 -0.57
CA GLN A 54 -0.74 -12.40 0.28
C GLN A 54 -1.89 -11.47 0.67
N MET A 55 -3.09 -12.03 0.71
CA MET A 55 -4.31 -11.40 1.22
C MET A 55 -5.00 -12.35 2.20
N SER A 56 -6.05 -11.89 2.87
CA SER A 56 -6.80 -12.75 3.80
C SER A 56 -7.47 -13.91 3.05
N GLY A 57 -7.05 -15.15 3.34
CA GLY A 57 -7.60 -16.36 2.72
C GLY A 57 -7.26 -16.55 1.24
N SER A 58 -6.36 -15.77 0.67
CA SER A 58 -6.02 -15.78 -0.75
C SER A 58 -4.64 -15.17 -1.01
N PHE A 59 -4.18 -15.25 -2.24
CA PHE A 59 -3.02 -14.51 -2.74
C PHE A 59 -3.26 -14.08 -4.18
N VAL A 60 -2.57 -13.04 -4.60
CA VAL A 60 -2.49 -12.59 -5.99
C VAL A 60 -1.09 -12.85 -6.52
N GLU A 61 -1.03 -13.45 -7.69
CA GLU A 61 0.19 -13.65 -8.48
C GLU A 61 0.11 -12.78 -9.73
N MET A 62 1.18 -12.07 -10.03
CA MET A 62 1.28 -11.21 -11.20
C MET A 62 2.52 -11.59 -12.00
N GLY A 63 2.38 -11.69 -13.32
CA GLY A 63 3.49 -11.87 -14.25
C GLY A 63 3.14 -11.36 -15.63
N GLY A 64 4.06 -10.65 -16.25
CA GLY A 64 3.84 -9.99 -17.52
C GLY A 64 2.66 -9.01 -17.48
N ASP A 65 1.64 -9.24 -18.27
CA ASP A 65 0.42 -8.42 -18.36
C ASP A 65 -0.78 -9.01 -17.62
N SER A 66 -0.60 -10.12 -16.90
CA SER A 66 -1.68 -10.86 -16.24
C SER A 66 -1.53 -10.94 -14.72
N CYS A 67 -2.68 -10.91 -14.04
CA CYS A 67 -2.78 -11.18 -12.61
C CYS A 67 -3.82 -12.28 -12.37
N VAL A 68 -3.51 -13.21 -11.47
CA VAL A 68 -4.43 -14.27 -11.07
C VAL A 68 -4.56 -14.29 -9.57
N VAL A 69 -5.78 -14.39 -9.06
CA VAL A 69 -6.06 -14.50 -7.64
C VAL A 69 -6.53 -15.91 -7.33
N TYR A 70 -5.89 -16.54 -6.33
CA TYR A 70 -6.27 -17.86 -5.83
C TYR A 70 -6.64 -17.81 -4.35
N SER A 71 -7.61 -18.63 -3.96
CA SER A 71 -7.81 -18.97 -2.55
C SER A 71 -6.66 -19.83 -2.04
N LEU A 72 -6.46 -19.87 -0.73
CA LEU A 72 -5.49 -20.81 -0.13
C LEU A 72 -5.85 -22.27 -0.40
N GLY A 73 -7.13 -22.58 -0.69
CA GLY A 73 -7.61 -23.89 -1.10
C GLY A 73 -7.39 -24.25 -2.57
N GLY A 74 -6.70 -23.41 -3.35
CA GLY A 74 -6.38 -23.68 -4.76
C GLY A 74 -7.47 -23.28 -5.75
N THR A 75 -8.57 -22.64 -5.32
CA THR A 75 -9.62 -22.19 -6.21
C THR A 75 -9.25 -20.85 -6.83
N ARG A 76 -9.29 -20.75 -8.17
CA ARG A 76 -9.08 -19.49 -8.87
C ARG A 76 -10.28 -18.56 -8.67
N LEU A 77 -10.03 -17.41 -8.05
CA LEU A 77 -11.06 -16.43 -7.69
C LEU A 77 -11.22 -15.34 -8.75
N ASN A 78 -10.12 -14.92 -9.39
CA ASN A 78 -10.11 -13.87 -10.39
C ASN A 78 -8.95 -14.07 -11.37
N SER A 79 -9.11 -13.53 -12.58
CA SER A 79 -8.07 -13.49 -13.62
C SER A 79 -8.20 -12.20 -14.39
N ILE A 80 -7.13 -11.42 -14.45
CA ILE A 80 -7.11 -10.06 -14.96
C ILE A 80 -6.02 -9.95 -16.01
N GLN A 81 -6.40 -9.47 -17.18
CA GLN A 81 -5.45 -8.99 -18.20
C GLN A 81 -5.33 -7.47 -18.03
N SER A 82 -4.16 -6.98 -17.67
CA SER A 82 -3.96 -5.55 -17.39
C SER A 82 -3.75 -4.73 -18.65
N GLY A 83 -3.05 -5.27 -19.60
CA GLY A 83 -2.56 -4.53 -20.77
C GLY A 83 -1.53 -3.44 -20.42
N TYR A 84 -1.03 -3.43 -19.20
CA TYR A 84 -0.06 -2.44 -18.72
C TYR A 84 1.36 -2.80 -19.16
N ALA A 85 2.12 -1.79 -19.59
CA ALA A 85 3.50 -2.00 -20.03
C ALA A 85 4.44 -2.33 -18.87
N ARG A 86 4.16 -1.80 -17.67
CA ARG A 86 4.91 -2.04 -16.44
C ARG A 86 3.96 -2.25 -15.26
N PRO A 87 3.26 -3.39 -15.22
CA PRO A 87 2.33 -3.65 -14.15
C PRO A 87 3.06 -3.76 -12.81
N ALA A 88 2.38 -3.36 -11.75
CA ALA A 88 2.81 -3.56 -10.38
C ALA A 88 1.58 -3.75 -9.49
N ILE A 89 1.76 -4.49 -8.40
CA ILE A 89 0.71 -4.71 -7.41
C ILE A 89 1.11 -4.20 -6.03
N ALA A 90 0.11 -3.74 -5.29
CA ALA A 90 0.20 -3.50 -3.85
C ALA A 90 -1.05 -4.08 -3.20
N ALA A 91 -0.89 -4.90 -2.18
CA ALA A 91 -2.01 -5.60 -1.55
C ALA A 91 -2.20 -5.20 -0.08
N GLY A 92 -3.46 -5.12 0.33
CA GLY A 92 -3.93 -5.14 1.71
C GLY A 92 -4.64 -6.46 2.00
N LYS A 93 -5.42 -6.53 3.07
CA LYS A 93 -6.08 -7.79 3.47
C LYS A 93 -7.16 -8.27 2.49
N THR A 94 -7.98 -7.36 1.97
CA THR A 94 -9.17 -7.72 1.18
C THR A 94 -9.14 -7.19 -0.24
N ARG A 95 -8.21 -6.30 -0.54
CA ARG A 95 -8.09 -5.58 -1.81
C ARG A 95 -6.63 -5.47 -2.21
N PHE A 96 -6.41 -5.32 -3.50
CA PHE A 96 -5.13 -4.94 -4.05
C PHE A 96 -5.31 -3.87 -5.13
N VAL A 97 -4.25 -3.13 -5.38
CA VAL A 97 -4.15 -2.21 -6.51
C VAL A 97 -3.24 -2.83 -7.53
N LEU A 98 -3.73 -2.91 -8.76
CA LEU A 98 -2.94 -3.18 -9.95
C LEU A 98 -2.76 -1.85 -10.67
N TYR A 99 -1.52 -1.41 -10.87
CA TYR A 99 -1.22 -0.12 -11.47
C TYR A 99 -0.12 -0.20 -12.52
N ASN A 100 -0.16 0.73 -13.47
CA ASN A 100 0.86 0.85 -14.49
C ASN A 100 1.99 1.75 -13.96
N ARG A 101 3.13 1.15 -13.60
CA ARG A 101 4.32 1.90 -13.19
C ARG A 101 4.86 2.69 -14.39
N SER A 102 5.10 3.98 -14.24
CA SER A 102 5.42 4.92 -15.33
C SER A 102 4.26 5.17 -16.31
N GLY A 103 3.03 4.77 -15.97
CA GLY A 103 1.76 5.19 -16.58
C GLY A 103 0.89 5.90 -15.57
N ASN A 104 -0.34 6.18 -15.91
CA ASN A 104 -1.25 6.94 -15.04
C ASN A 104 -2.54 6.19 -14.69
N GLU A 105 -2.63 4.91 -15.01
CA GLU A 105 -3.81 4.09 -14.76
C GLU A 105 -3.61 3.15 -13.59
N LEU A 106 -4.64 3.01 -12.77
CA LEU A 106 -4.72 2.03 -11.70
C LEU A 106 -6.11 1.40 -11.63
N ARG A 107 -6.14 0.17 -11.11
CA ARG A 107 -7.34 -0.58 -10.80
C ARG A 107 -7.29 -1.02 -9.34
N VAL A 108 -8.38 -0.83 -8.63
CA VAL A 108 -8.58 -1.38 -7.29
C VAL A 108 -9.45 -2.62 -7.44
N GLU A 109 -8.87 -3.74 -7.09
CA GLU A 109 -9.52 -5.06 -7.20
C GLU A 109 -9.84 -5.60 -5.80
N SER A 110 -10.98 -6.24 -5.65
CA SER A 110 -11.18 -7.20 -4.57
C SER A 110 -10.55 -8.55 -5.00
N ARG A 111 -10.71 -9.55 -4.17
CA ARG A 111 -10.23 -10.90 -4.49
C ARG A 111 -11.01 -11.54 -5.64
N THR A 112 -12.23 -11.08 -5.95
CA THR A 112 -13.12 -11.69 -6.94
C THR A 112 -13.54 -10.77 -8.09
N GLN A 113 -13.41 -9.44 -7.94
CA GLN A 113 -13.92 -8.49 -8.93
C GLN A 113 -13.21 -7.14 -8.91
N ASN A 114 -13.33 -6.39 -10.00
CA ASN A 114 -12.95 -4.98 -10.06
C ASN A 114 -13.88 -4.14 -9.20
N LEU A 115 -13.31 -3.27 -8.37
CA LEU A 115 -14.04 -2.31 -7.55
C LEU A 115 -14.03 -0.92 -8.18
N TYR A 116 -12.87 -0.48 -8.64
CA TYR A 116 -12.66 0.86 -9.19
C TYR A 116 -11.55 0.82 -10.24
N THR A 117 -11.72 1.61 -11.29
CA THR A 117 -10.66 1.97 -12.25
C THR A 117 -10.50 3.47 -12.23
N LYS A 118 -9.27 3.96 -12.17
CA LYS A 118 -8.98 5.39 -12.08
C LYS A 118 -7.77 5.73 -12.94
N THR A 119 -7.90 6.81 -13.70
CA THR A 119 -6.80 7.47 -14.39
C THR A 119 -6.36 8.65 -13.53
N MET A 120 -5.07 8.73 -13.24
CA MET A 120 -4.46 9.83 -12.52
C MET A 120 -4.05 10.93 -13.50
N ASP A 121 -3.89 12.16 -13.00
CA ASP A 121 -3.46 13.30 -13.83
C ASP A 121 -1.97 13.21 -14.22
N SER A 122 -1.19 12.44 -13.48
CA SER A 122 0.25 12.28 -13.65
C SER A 122 0.68 10.82 -13.49
N THR A 123 1.92 10.53 -13.89
CA THR A 123 2.53 9.20 -13.85
C THR A 123 2.58 8.64 -12.42
N ILE A 124 2.18 7.39 -12.26
CA ILE A 124 2.22 6.68 -10.98
C ILE A 124 3.59 6.05 -10.79
N SER A 125 4.21 6.29 -9.65
CA SER A 125 5.48 5.68 -9.26
C SER A 125 5.32 4.57 -8.23
N LEU A 126 4.40 4.74 -7.25
CA LEU A 126 4.22 3.81 -6.13
C LEU A 126 2.79 3.83 -5.62
N CYS A 127 2.28 2.65 -5.22
CA CYS A 127 1.01 2.50 -4.52
C CYS A 127 1.18 1.68 -3.23
N ALA A 128 0.29 1.91 -2.27
CA ALA A 128 0.11 1.08 -1.09
C ALA A 128 -1.38 0.93 -0.77
N VAL A 129 -1.77 -0.17 -0.12
CA VAL A 129 -3.15 -0.47 0.24
C VAL A 129 -3.25 -0.76 1.72
N ALA A 130 -4.20 -0.14 2.40
CA ALA A 130 -4.48 -0.38 3.81
C ALA A 130 -5.43 -1.57 3.99
N ASP A 131 -5.39 -2.19 5.18
CA ASP A 131 -6.32 -3.24 5.57
C ASP A 131 -7.79 -2.81 5.53
N ALA A 132 -8.07 -1.52 5.79
CA ALA A 132 -9.41 -0.93 5.69
C ALA A 132 -9.78 -0.49 4.25
N GLY A 133 -8.93 -0.78 3.25
CA GLY A 133 -9.19 -0.53 1.84
C GLY A 133 -8.87 0.89 1.35
N GLN A 134 -8.17 1.71 2.14
CA GLN A 134 -7.61 2.98 1.65
C GLN A 134 -6.46 2.68 0.68
N VAL A 135 -6.24 3.59 -0.26
CA VAL A 135 -5.19 3.48 -1.27
C VAL A 135 -4.34 4.75 -1.22
N ALA A 136 -3.04 4.59 -1.04
CA ALA A 136 -2.07 5.66 -1.21
C ALA A 136 -1.41 5.55 -2.59
N VAL A 137 -1.32 6.65 -3.30
CA VAL A 137 -0.75 6.73 -4.65
C VAL A 137 0.27 7.87 -4.69
N VAL A 138 1.47 7.55 -5.10
CA VAL A 138 2.51 8.54 -5.40
C VAL A 138 2.54 8.78 -6.90
N THR A 139 2.46 10.02 -7.29
CA THR A 139 2.55 10.45 -8.69
C THR A 139 3.64 11.49 -8.88
N ASP A 140 4.09 11.64 -10.10
CA ASP A 140 4.89 12.80 -10.51
C ASP A 140 4.11 14.10 -10.26
N SER A 141 4.84 15.21 -10.10
CA SER A 141 4.28 16.54 -9.90
C SER A 141 5.11 17.57 -10.65
N THR A 142 4.46 18.63 -11.12
CA THR A 142 5.15 19.78 -11.74
C THR A 142 5.69 20.77 -10.71
N ASP A 143 5.07 20.84 -9.54
CA ASP A 143 5.31 21.85 -8.52
C ASP A 143 6.04 21.30 -7.27
N SER A 144 6.30 19.99 -7.25
CA SER A 144 6.98 19.29 -6.15
C SER A 144 7.73 18.08 -6.69
N VAL A 145 8.61 17.46 -5.88
CA VAL A 145 9.34 16.27 -6.34
C VAL A 145 8.46 15.03 -6.46
N ALA A 146 7.36 14.99 -5.69
CA ALA A 146 6.33 13.97 -5.79
C ALA A 146 5.04 14.46 -5.12
N LYS A 147 3.91 13.90 -5.54
CA LYS A 147 2.60 14.11 -4.92
C LYS A 147 2.09 12.78 -4.38
N LEU A 148 1.90 12.69 -3.07
CA LEU A 148 1.24 11.57 -2.42
C LEU A 148 -0.23 11.91 -2.21
N THR A 149 -1.13 11.09 -2.74
CA THR A 149 -2.57 11.22 -2.53
C THR A 149 -3.08 9.97 -1.83
N VAL A 150 -3.81 10.13 -0.74
CA VAL A 150 -4.50 9.03 -0.07
C VAL A 150 -5.98 9.09 -0.38
N TYR A 151 -6.51 7.99 -0.85
CA TYR A 151 -7.93 7.79 -1.12
C TYR A 151 -8.56 6.91 -0.04
N ASN A 152 -9.80 7.19 0.32
CA ASN A 152 -10.58 6.30 1.19
C ASN A 152 -10.99 5.01 0.45
N SER A 153 -11.64 4.08 1.14
CA SER A 153 -12.08 2.80 0.56
C SER A 153 -13.11 2.92 -0.57
N SER A 154 -13.64 4.12 -0.82
CA SER A 154 -14.54 4.45 -1.93
C SER A 154 -13.86 5.27 -3.04
N MET A 155 -12.54 5.33 -3.03
CA MET A 155 -11.71 6.10 -3.97
C MET A 155 -12.00 7.60 -4.02
N GLN A 156 -12.51 8.16 -2.91
CA GLN A 156 -12.58 9.61 -2.70
C GLN A 156 -11.29 10.09 -2.06
N GLN A 157 -10.77 11.24 -2.51
CA GLN A 157 -9.56 11.84 -1.98
C GLN A 157 -9.75 12.22 -0.50
N GLN A 158 -8.87 11.71 0.34
CA GLN A 158 -8.87 11.95 1.79
C GLN A 158 -7.77 12.94 2.19
N LEU A 159 -6.59 12.80 1.59
CA LEU A 159 -5.41 13.59 1.93
C LEU A 159 -4.52 13.76 0.71
N VAL A 160 -3.83 14.90 0.63
CA VAL A 160 -2.76 15.17 -0.33
C VAL A 160 -1.55 15.71 0.40
N TRP A 161 -0.38 15.21 0.04
CA TRP A 161 0.91 15.70 0.51
C TRP A 161 1.84 15.92 -0.69
N ASN A 162 2.19 17.18 -0.93
CA ASN A 162 3.19 17.56 -1.93
C ASN A 162 4.57 17.55 -1.27
N LEU A 163 5.44 16.66 -1.70
CA LEU A 163 6.76 16.49 -1.10
C LEU A 163 7.76 17.46 -1.73
N THR A 164 8.53 18.13 -0.87
CA THR A 164 9.61 19.02 -1.28
C THR A 164 10.89 18.24 -1.59
N SER A 165 11.87 18.90 -2.22
CA SER A 165 13.19 18.31 -2.49
C SER A 165 13.91 17.84 -1.22
N GLU A 166 13.71 18.55 -0.10
CA GLU A 166 14.29 18.20 1.20
C GLU A 166 13.61 16.93 1.78
N GLN A 167 12.31 16.81 1.60
CA GLN A 167 11.56 15.63 2.05
C GLN A 167 11.88 14.39 1.21
N GLY A 168 12.12 14.57 -0.08
CA GLY A 168 12.53 13.52 -1.01
C GLY A 168 11.39 12.82 -1.73
N THR A 169 11.74 11.87 -2.58
CA THR A 169 10.81 11.06 -3.36
C THR A 169 10.47 9.75 -2.62
N PRO A 170 9.19 9.42 -2.38
CA PRO A 170 8.80 8.19 -1.72
C PRO A 170 9.26 6.94 -2.47
N LEU A 171 9.96 6.03 -1.78
CA LEU A 171 10.39 4.73 -2.30
C LEU A 171 9.66 3.56 -1.65
N ARG A 172 9.25 3.71 -0.40
CA ARG A 172 8.49 2.69 0.34
C ARG A 172 7.35 3.34 1.09
N MET A 173 6.22 2.65 1.13
CA MET A 173 5.07 3.04 1.92
C MET A 173 4.47 1.82 2.60
N ALA A 174 3.99 1.99 3.83
CA ALA A 174 3.27 0.96 4.57
C ALA A 174 2.19 1.59 5.45
N PHE A 175 0.95 1.14 5.30
CA PHE A 175 -0.11 1.53 6.22
C PHE A 175 0.04 0.83 7.57
N ALA A 176 -0.26 1.53 8.64
CA ALA A 176 -0.35 0.93 9.97
C ALA A 176 -1.51 -0.08 10.03
N PRO A 177 -1.44 -1.11 10.89
CA PRO A 177 -2.51 -2.11 11.03
C PRO A 177 -3.88 -1.53 11.36
N ASP A 178 -3.93 -0.39 12.07
CA ASP A 178 -5.17 0.34 12.36
C ASP A 178 -5.69 1.16 11.16
N SER A 179 -4.93 1.22 10.07
CA SER A 179 -5.23 2.00 8.86
C SER A 179 -5.45 3.50 9.10
N ARG A 180 -4.88 4.04 10.19
CA ARG A 180 -4.99 5.45 10.56
C ARG A 180 -3.74 6.25 10.25
N ARG A 181 -2.64 5.59 9.95
CA ARG A 181 -1.34 6.20 9.66
C ARG A 181 -0.68 5.50 8.48
N LEU A 182 0.12 6.28 7.75
CA LEU A 182 0.92 5.80 6.63
C LEU A 182 2.39 6.13 6.93
N ALA A 183 3.24 5.12 6.96
CA ALA A 183 4.69 5.31 6.97
C ALA A 183 5.17 5.52 5.53
N VAL A 184 6.06 6.48 5.35
CA VAL A 184 6.65 6.84 4.05
C VAL A 184 8.16 6.98 4.24
N ALA A 185 8.93 6.16 3.53
CA ALA A 185 10.37 6.33 3.41
C ALA A 185 10.65 7.04 2.08
N ALA A 186 11.13 8.27 2.17
CA ALA A 186 11.42 9.12 1.02
C ALA A 186 12.91 9.39 0.92
N VAL A 187 13.44 9.33 -0.30
CA VAL A 187 14.88 9.52 -0.56
C VAL A 187 15.11 10.88 -1.19
N SER A 188 16.01 11.64 -0.58
CA SER A 188 16.51 12.91 -1.08
C SER A 188 18.02 12.84 -1.35
N ALA A 189 18.52 13.74 -2.17
CA ALA A 189 19.95 13.93 -2.41
C ALA A 189 20.31 15.37 -2.01
N VAL A 190 20.77 15.54 -0.78
CA VAL A 190 21.18 16.85 -0.26
C VAL A 190 22.71 16.87 -0.17
N GLY A 191 23.33 17.88 -0.78
CA GLY A 191 24.79 17.99 -0.78
C GLY A 191 25.54 16.84 -1.47
N GLY A 192 24.88 16.13 -2.40
CA GLY A 192 25.46 14.98 -3.11
C GLY A 192 25.40 13.67 -2.32
N GLN A 193 24.83 13.67 -1.12
CA GLN A 193 24.65 12.47 -0.31
C GLN A 193 23.20 12.02 -0.35
N LEU A 194 23.01 10.71 -0.54
CA LEU A 194 21.70 10.08 -0.56
C LEU A 194 21.23 9.86 0.87
N THR A 195 20.05 10.42 1.20
CA THR A 195 19.47 10.35 2.54
C THR A 195 18.03 9.87 2.45
N THR A 196 17.68 8.86 3.22
CA THR A 196 16.30 8.42 3.42
C THR A 196 15.71 9.13 4.62
N ASN A 197 14.65 9.90 4.41
CA ASN A 197 13.83 10.48 5.45
C ASN A 197 12.62 9.59 5.71
N LEU A 198 12.40 9.24 6.96
CA LEU A 198 11.30 8.38 7.38
C LEU A 198 10.20 9.21 8.03
N TYR A 199 9.01 9.20 7.43
CA TYR A 199 7.85 9.94 7.91
C TYR A 199 6.73 9.01 8.34
N VAL A 200 5.93 9.48 9.30
CA VAL A 200 4.61 8.93 9.61
C VAL A 200 3.57 10.02 9.39
N LEU A 201 2.65 9.74 8.49
CA LEU A 201 1.56 10.63 8.08
C LEU A 201 0.27 10.17 8.76
N PRO A 202 -0.34 10.99 9.66
CA PRO A 202 -1.67 10.71 10.19
C PRO A 202 -2.73 10.98 9.12
N LEU A 203 -3.68 10.05 8.96
CA LEU A 203 -4.71 10.14 7.90
C LEU A 203 -5.94 10.95 8.32
N SER A 204 -6.07 11.29 9.60
CA SER A 204 -7.21 12.06 10.11
C SER A 204 -7.06 13.55 9.87
N GLN A 205 -6.03 14.15 10.30
CA GLN A 205 -5.53 15.51 10.10
C GLN A 205 -4.23 15.65 10.89
N GLY A 206 -3.26 16.33 10.33
CA GLY A 206 -1.97 16.60 10.96
C GLY A 206 -0.83 16.54 9.95
N ASP A 207 0.28 17.15 10.33
CA ASP A 207 1.48 17.19 9.52
C ASP A 207 2.23 15.86 9.60
N PRO A 208 2.99 15.50 8.55
CA PRO A 208 3.89 14.36 8.59
C PRO A 208 4.93 14.52 9.71
N VAL A 209 5.11 13.49 10.52
CA VAL A 209 6.14 13.46 11.58
C VAL A 209 7.37 12.74 11.03
N CYS A 210 8.51 13.42 10.99
CA CYS A 210 9.79 12.80 10.66
C CYS A 210 10.30 11.99 11.87
N LEU A 211 10.53 10.68 11.69
CA LEU A 211 11.04 9.79 12.72
C LEU A 211 12.58 9.77 12.76
N GLY A 212 13.23 10.14 11.66
CA GLY A 212 14.67 10.13 11.51
C GLY A 212 15.11 10.10 10.05
N SER A 213 16.41 10.20 9.85
CA SER A 213 17.04 10.20 8.53
C SER A 213 18.23 9.24 8.52
N GLU A 214 18.41 8.49 7.42
CA GLU A 214 19.45 7.51 7.24
C GLU A 214 20.17 7.68 5.90
N ASN A 215 21.50 7.53 5.92
CA ASN A 215 22.32 7.57 4.70
C ASN A 215 22.34 6.19 4.00
N SER A 216 21.19 5.56 3.90
CA SER A 216 21.01 4.25 3.30
C SER A 216 19.62 4.13 2.69
N VAL A 217 19.47 3.32 1.64
CA VAL A 217 18.17 3.10 0.98
C VAL A 217 17.41 1.98 1.69
N PRO A 218 16.11 2.16 2.00
CA PRO A 218 15.32 1.13 2.64
C PRO A 218 15.01 0.00 1.66
N GLN A 219 15.40 -1.22 2.02
CA GLN A 219 15.10 -2.42 1.24
C GLN A 219 13.69 -2.92 1.55
N TRP A 220 13.26 -2.81 2.80
CA TRP A 220 11.94 -3.21 3.25
C TRP A 220 11.46 -2.34 4.42
N MET A 221 10.15 -2.19 4.56
CA MET A 221 9.51 -1.47 5.65
C MET A 221 8.17 -2.12 6.00
N GLY A 222 7.92 -2.33 7.30
CA GLY A 222 6.67 -2.90 7.77
C GLY A 222 6.36 -2.57 9.23
N TRP A 223 5.07 -2.51 9.55
CA TRP A 223 4.62 -2.27 10.91
C TRP A 223 4.61 -3.58 11.71
N MET A 224 5.28 -3.57 12.85
CA MET A 224 5.25 -4.68 13.81
C MET A 224 4.03 -4.59 14.73
N SER A 225 3.54 -3.38 14.96
CA SER A 225 2.30 -3.05 15.67
C SER A 225 1.89 -1.61 15.34
N ASN A 226 0.78 -1.14 15.89
CA ASN A 226 0.41 0.27 15.73
C ASN A 226 1.45 1.27 16.29
N GLY A 227 2.31 0.87 17.22
CA GLY A 227 3.32 1.75 17.82
C GLY A 227 4.73 1.60 17.23
N PHE A 228 5.01 0.54 16.48
CA PHE A 228 6.36 0.20 16.06
C PHE A 228 6.45 -0.10 14.56
N LEU A 229 7.42 0.53 13.91
CA LEU A 229 7.76 0.37 12.51
C LEU A 229 9.16 -0.21 12.40
N LEU A 230 9.33 -1.31 11.67
CA LEU A 230 10.62 -1.88 11.34
C LEU A 230 11.01 -1.47 9.92
N VAL A 231 12.22 -0.95 9.77
CA VAL A 231 12.82 -0.65 8.48
C VAL A 231 14.10 -1.46 8.33
N LEU A 232 14.24 -2.16 7.24
CA LEU A 232 15.44 -2.89 6.87
C LEU A 232 16.20 -2.09 5.81
N TYR A 233 17.37 -1.64 6.17
CA TYR A 233 18.34 -1.03 5.27
C TYR A 233 19.33 -2.07 4.76
N GLU A 234 20.23 -1.70 3.88
CA GLU A 234 21.20 -2.62 3.30
C GLU A 234 22.10 -3.29 4.34
N ASN A 235 22.52 -2.53 5.36
CA ASN A 235 23.51 -2.95 6.36
C ASN A 235 22.95 -3.09 7.78
N ARG A 236 21.72 -2.62 8.04
CA ARG A 236 21.13 -2.64 9.38
C ARG A 236 19.60 -2.72 9.38
N ALA A 237 19.04 -3.22 10.46
CA ALA A 237 17.63 -3.13 10.80
C ALA A 237 17.41 -2.05 11.85
N VAL A 238 16.35 -1.24 11.71
CA VAL A 238 16.00 -0.20 12.67
C VAL A 238 14.54 -0.31 13.05
N LEU A 239 14.27 -0.37 14.35
CA LEU A 239 12.94 -0.32 14.93
C LEU A 239 12.65 1.11 15.39
N TYR A 240 11.61 1.71 14.85
CA TYR A 240 11.16 3.05 15.23
C TYR A 240 9.92 3.00 16.11
N ASN A 241 9.91 3.81 17.17
CA ASN A 241 8.68 4.18 17.87
C ASN A 241 7.98 5.28 17.09
N THR A 242 6.70 5.10 16.79
CA THR A 242 5.93 5.99 15.92
C THR A 242 4.95 6.90 16.69
N SER A 243 4.94 6.86 18.01
CA SER A 243 3.97 7.59 18.84
C SER A 243 4.58 8.27 20.05
N GLY A 244 3.92 9.36 20.47
CA GLY A 244 4.29 10.12 21.67
C GLY A 244 5.53 10.99 21.53
N GLY A 245 5.95 11.59 22.61
CA GLY A 245 7.13 12.47 22.68
C GLY A 245 8.48 11.77 22.50
N SER A 246 8.49 10.44 22.34
CA SER A 246 9.67 9.61 22.06
C SER A 246 9.61 8.98 20.66
N ALA A 247 8.92 9.62 19.72
CA ALA A 247 8.93 9.19 18.31
C ALA A 247 10.36 9.27 17.74
N GLY A 248 10.80 8.19 17.08
CA GLY A 248 12.15 8.07 16.53
C GLY A 248 12.74 6.67 16.70
N GLU A 249 14.04 6.52 16.47
CA GLU A 249 14.75 5.24 16.62
C GLU A 249 14.62 4.71 18.04
N ARG A 250 14.17 3.47 18.19
CA ARG A 250 14.02 2.76 19.46
C ARG A 250 15.14 1.74 19.68
N ALA A 251 15.50 1.04 18.63
CA ALA A 251 16.55 0.03 18.62
C ALA A 251 17.06 -0.17 17.20
N SER A 252 18.32 -0.57 17.07
CA SER A 252 18.90 -0.96 15.80
C SER A 252 19.79 -2.19 15.94
N TYR A 253 19.95 -2.91 14.84
CA TYR A 253 20.81 -4.06 14.71
C TYR A 253 21.64 -3.94 13.44
N ASP A 254 22.95 -3.90 13.58
CA ASP A 254 23.90 -3.89 12.48
C ASP A 254 24.17 -5.32 12.01
N PHE A 255 24.20 -5.55 10.70
CA PHE A 255 24.43 -6.88 10.11
C PHE A 255 25.92 -7.31 10.12
N GLY A 256 26.82 -6.51 10.69
CA GLY A 256 28.21 -6.88 10.89
C GLY A 256 28.99 -7.10 9.58
N GLY A 257 28.70 -6.31 8.55
CA GLY A 257 29.26 -6.46 7.20
C GLY A 257 28.53 -7.45 6.31
N GLY A 258 27.48 -8.11 6.81
CA GLY A 258 26.52 -8.85 5.99
C GLY A 258 25.61 -7.89 5.21
N THR A 259 25.09 -8.34 4.07
CA THR A 259 24.09 -7.60 3.27
C THR A 259 22.75 -8.32 3.28
N LEU A 260 21.67 -7.55 3.27
CA LEU A 260 20.32 -8.11 3.16
C LEU A 260 20.10 -8.70 1.77
N VAL A 261 19.86 -10.00 1.70
CA VAL A 261 19.66 -10.71 0.42
C VAL A 261 18.19 -10.78 0.04
N SER A 262 17.33 -11.08 1.01
CA SER A 262 15.87 -11.16 0.77
C SER A 262 15.09 -10.94 2.05
N VAL A 263 13.83 -10.54 1.92
CA VAL A 263 12.87 -10.42 3.02
C VAL A 263 11.62 -11.23 2.65
N SER A 264 11.20 -12.11 3.55
CA SER A 264 9.91 -12.79 3.43
C SER A 264 9.07 -12.55 4.69
N ASN A 265 7.80 -12.26 4.51
CA ASN A 265 6.82 -12.23 5.59
C ASN A 265 6.10 -13.60 5.62
N THR A 266 6.18 -14.28 6.73
CA THR A 266 5.42 -15.51 6.99
C THR A 266 4.26 -15.25 7.93
#